data_8dc73942d7330cdc65c6698d35ac031a
#
_entry.id   8dc73942d7330cdc65c6698d35ac031a
#
_cell.length_a   1.000
_cell.length_b   1.000
_cell.length_c   1.000
_cell.angle_alpha   90.00
_cell.angle_beta   90.00
_cell.angle_gamma   90.00
#
_symmetry.space_group_name_H-M   'P 1'
#
loop_
_entity.id
_entity.type
_entity.pdbx_description
1 polymer ?
#
loop_
_entity_poly.entity_id
_entity_poly.type
_entity_poly.pdbx_seq_one_letter_code
_entity_poly.pdbx_strand_id
1 'polypeptide(L)'
;MRRTWRWVLGVLIAIVLVTALVLWLLLRGSLADLDGEHALPGLAKPVTIERDGLGVVTITAGSQADAMRALGRVHAQERYFEMDLMRRSAAGELSALFGPKAIDADKRMRVHRLRARTEANLQAALGDNGTAVRAYVDGVNEGLADLSVRPWAYLLLRQSPQPWQASDSVLTGLAMYADLQDPGNQTELALSRIRAVVPPALYALIAHDGTEWDAPLFGEPTGNAALPDASQLDLRTLKGKTGTEQEEGDVIGSNNFAVAGALTADGRAIVADDMHLGLRAPGLWFRVRLRYPD
;
A
#
# COMPACT_ATOMS: atom_id res chain seq x y z
N MET A 1 -11.05 -32.62 50.31
CA MET A 1 -10.02 -31.86 49.57
C MET A 1 -9.65 -32.45 48.18
N ARG A 2 -9.28 -33.73 48.00
CA ARG A 2 -8.90 -34.31 46.69
C ARG A 2 -10.06 -34.34 45.65
N ARG A 3 -11.33 -34.49 46.10
CA ARG A 3 -12.51 -34.58 45.23
C ARG A 3 -12.90 -33.18 44.71
N THR A 4 -12.86 -32.15 45.49
CA THR A 4 -13.11 -30.75 45.10
C THR A 4 -12.06 -30.24 44.11
N TRP A 5 -10.79 -30.59 44.32
CA TRP A 5 -9.72 -30.21 43.42
C TRP A 5 -9.87 -30.82 42.02
N ARG A 6 -10.33 -32.08 41.93
CA ARG A 6 -10.65 -32.74 40.63
C ARG A 6 -11.79 -32.05 39.91
N TRP A 7 -12.83 -31.59 40.62
CA TRP A 7 -13.91 -30.82 40.02
C TRP A 7 -13.46 -29.44 39.53
N VAL A 8 -12.67 -28.72 40.32
CA VAL A 8 -12.10 -27.43 39.91
C VAL A 8 -11.19 -27.59 38.66
N LEU A 9 -10.35 -28.59 38.65
CA LEU A 9 -9.50 -28.88 37.49
C LEU A 9 -10.35 -29.24 36.25
N GLY A 10 -11.37 -30.04 36.41
CA GLY A 10 -12.31 -30.39 35.32
C GLY A 10 -13.01 -29.16 34.72
N VAL A 11 -13.46 -28.26 35.58
CA VAL A 11 -14.10 -27.00 35.16
C VAL A 11 -13.09 -26.10 34.44
N LEU A 12 -11.86 -25.98 34.93
CA LEU A 12 -10.81 -25.20 34.26
C LEU A 12 -10.46 -25.77 32.87
N ILE A 13 -10.33 -27.09 32.76
CA ILE A 13 -10.10 -27.76 31.46
C ILE A 13 -11.27 -27.51 30.51
N ALA A 14 -12.50 -27.60 30.99
CA ALA A 14 -13.69 -27.33 30.16
C ALA A 14 -13.72 -25.89 29.67
N ILE A 15 -13.39 -24.91 30.53
CA ILE A 15 -13.30 -23.49 30.14
C ILE A 15 -12.23 -23.31 29.06
N VAL A 16 -11.03 -23.90 29.22
CA VAL A 16 -9.95 -23.80 28.23
C VAL A 16 -10.39 -24.39 26.88
N LEU A 17 -11.02 -25.59 26.90
CA LEU A 17 -11.48 -26.24 25.67
C LEU A 17 -12.57 -25.41 24.98
N VAL A 18 -13.54 -24.88 25.71
CA VAL A 18 -14.59 -24.03 25.16
C VAL A 18 -14.00 -22.75 24.59
N THR A 19 -13.07 -22.10 25.29
CA THR A 19 -12.39 -20.90 24.80
C THR A 19 -11.59 -21.21 23.51
N ALA A 20 -10.85 -22.30 23.48
CA ALA A 20 -10.11 -22.74 22.30
C ALA A 20 -11.05 -23.01 21.11
N LEU A 21 -12.18 -23.67 21.34
CA LEU A 21 -13.18 -23.94 20.32
C LEU A 21 -13.80 -22.62 19.78
N VAL A 22 -14.17 -21.70 20.66
CA VAL A 22 -14.72 -20.39 20.26
C VAL A 22 -13.70 -19.61 19.43
N LEU A 23 -12.45 -19.54 19.87
CA LEU A 23 -11.40 -18.88 19.11
C LEU A 23 -11.18 -19.54 17.75
N TRP A 24 -11.18 -20.87 17.69
CA TRP A 24 -11.04 -21.60 16.44
C TRP A 24 -12.21 -21.31 15.48
N LEU A 25 -13.46 -21.30 15.97
CA LEU A 25 -14.65 -20.97 15.18
C LEU A 25 -14.61 -19.53 14.65
N LEU A 26 -14.20 -18.56 15.49
CA LEU A 26 -14.06 -17.17 15.07
C LEU A 26 -12.98 -17.00 14.00
N LEU A 27 -11.80 -17.62 14.17
CA LEU A 27 -10.73 -17.57 13.18
C LEU A 27 -11.14 -18.28 11.90
N ARG A 28 -11.73 -19.47 12.00
CA ARG A 28 -12.19 -20.22 10.82
C ARG A 28 -13.27 -19.46 10.04
N GLY A 29 -14.21 -18.81 10.73
CA GLY A 29 -15.27 -18.02 10.10
C GLY A 29 -14.80 -16.72 9.48
N SER A 30 -13.56 -16.24 9.81
CA SER A 30 -12.94 -15.06 9.17
C SER A 30 -12.15 -15.41 7.91
N LEU A 31 -12.00 -16.69 7.58
CA LEU A 31 -11.32 -17.13 6.36
C LEU A 31 -12.31 -17.21 5.20
N ALA A 32 -11.80 -16.91 3.99
CA ALA A 32 -12.55 -17.11 2.77
C ALA A 32 -12.92 -18.58 2.56
N ASP A 33 -14.10 -18.82 2.00
CA ASP A 33 -14.42 -20.11 1.38
C ASP A 33 -13.90 -20.09 -0.04
N LEU A 34 -12.93 -20.97 -0.32
CA LEU A 34 -12.19 -20.97 -1.58
C LEU A 34 -12.77 -21.93 -2.62
N ASP A 35 -13.66 -22.83 -2.20
CA ASP A 35 -14.22 -23.89 -3.03
C ASP A 35 -15.73 -23.73 -3.16
N GLY A 36 -16.27 -24.27 -4.27
CA GLY A 36 -17.71 -24.31 -4.50
C GLY A 36 -18.25 -23.21 -5.40
N GLU A 37 -19.56 -23.10 -5.46
CA GLU A 37 -20.30 -22.10 -6.23
C GLU A 37 -20.92 -21.07 -5.30
N HIS A 38 -20.66 -19.81 -5.58
CA HIS A 38 -21.17 -18.69 -4.80
C HIS A 38 -21.98 -17.74 -5.68
N ALA A 39 -23.12 -17.31 -5.20
CA ALA A 39 -23.89 -16.26 -5.85
C ALA A 39 -23.17 -14.92 -5.68
N LEU A 40 -22.88 -14.25 -6.79
CA LEU A 40 -22.33 -12.90 -6.81
C LEU A 40 -23.27 -12.01 -7.62
N PRO A 41 -24.14 -11.23 -6.98
CA PRO A 41 -25.13 -10.39 -7.66
C PRO A 41 -24.46 -9.41 -8.63
N GLY A 42 -25.13 -9.09 -9.75
CA GLY A 42 -24.66 -8.12 -10.71
C GLY A 42 -23.60 -8.59 -11.70
N LEU A 43 -23.23 -9.87 -11.70
CA LEU A 43 -22.48 -10.48 -12.80
C LEU A 43 -23.39 -10.61 -14.03
N ALA A 44 -22.88 -10.24 -15.22
CA ALA A 44 -23.57 -10.46 -16.48
C ALA A 44 -23.46 -11.92 -16.94
N LYS A 45 -22.36 -12.59 -16.60
CA LYS A 45 -22.09 -14.00 -16.88
C LYS A 45 -21.35 -14.67 -15.72
N PRO A 46 -21.43 -16.00 -15.58
CA PRO A 46 -20.64 -16.73 -14.60
C PRO A 46 -19.15 -16.45 -14.75
N VAL A 47 -18.45 -16.35 -13.62
CA VAL A 47 -17.01 -16.13 -13.52
C VAL A 47 -16.37 -17.33 -12.85
N THR A 48 -15.25 -17.80 -13.39
CA THR A 48 -14.44 -18.86 -12.79
C THR A 48 -13.23 -18.24 -12.09
N ILE A 49 -13.00 -18.65 -10.84
CA ILE A 49 -11.84 -18.27 -10.02
C ILE A 49 -11.05 -19.52 -9.69
N GLU A 50 -9.83 -19.60 -10.17
CA GLU A 50 -8.94 -20.75 -9.97
C GLU A 50 -7.69 -20.28 -9.22
N ARG A 51 -7.09 -21.19 -8.44
CA ARG A 51 -5.82 -20.96 -7.76
C ARG A 51 -4.83 -22.05 -8.13
N ASP A 52 -3.61 -21.65 -8.47
CA ASP A 52 -2.52 -22.61 -8.70
C ASP A 52 -1.89 -23.10 -7.38
N GLY A 53 -0.90 -23.99 -7.48
CA GLY A 53 -0.20 -24.52 -6.32
C GLY A 53 0.58 -23.51 -5.47
N LEU A 54 0.76 -22.28 -5.97
CA LEU A 54 1.36 -21.14 -5.25
C LEU A 54 0.31 -20.16 -4.74
N GLY A 55 -0.98 -20.45 -4.94
CA GLY A 55 -2.09 -19.57 -4.54
C GLY A 55 -2.32 -18.42 -5.50
N VAL A 56 -1.67 -18.37 -6.66
CA VAL A 56 -1.88 -17.31 -7.65
C VAL A 56 -3.27 -17.45 -8.25
N VAL A 57 -4.06 -16.38 -8.18
CA VAL A 57 -5.45 -16.36 -8.64
C VAL A 57 -5.52 -16.16 -10.15
N THR A 58 -6.33 -16.95 -10.84
CA THR A 58 -6.76 -16.71 -12.23
C THR A 58 -8.27 -16.49 -12.24
N ILE A 59 -8.71 -15.35 -12.77
CA ILE A 59 -10.12 -14.99 -12.93
C ILE A 59 -10.45 -15.01 -14.42
N THR A 60 -11.38 -15.87 -14.80
CA THR A 60 -11.90 -15.95 -16.19
C THR A 60 -13.35 -15.46 -16.21
N ALA A 61 -13.61 -14.38 -16.95
CA ALA A 61 -14.87 -13.66 -16.97
C ALA A 61 -15.35 -13.36 -18.40
N GLY A 62 -16.63 -13.04 -18.55
CA GLY A 62 -17.22 -12.66 -19.83
C GLY A 62 -17.05 -11.18 -20.20
N SER A 63 -16.57 -10.35 -19.26
CA SER A 63 -16.32 -8.92 -19.43
C SER A 63 -15.32 -8.40 -18.42
N GLN A 64 -14.74 -7.22 -18.69
CA GLN A 64 -13.88 -6.52 -17.73
C GLN A 64 -14.63 -6.23 -16.40
N ALA A 65 -15.89 -5.80 -16.47
CA ALA A 65 -16.68 -5.48 -15.29
C ALA A 65 -16.88 -6.71 -14.39
N ASP A 66 -17.22 -7.88 -14.98
CA ASP A 66 -17.36 -9.13 -14.26
C ASP A 66 -16.01 -9.55 -13.64
N ALA A 67 -14.90 -9.41 -14.38
CA ALA A 67 -13.56 -9.72 -13.87
C ALA A 67 -13.19 -8.83 -12.66
N MET A 68 -13.49 -7.53 -12.74
CA MET A 68 -13.21 -6.58 -11.66
C MET A 68 -14.09 -6.81 -10.43
N ARG A 69 -15.37 -7.17 -10.62
CA ARG A 69 -16.26 -7.57 -9.51
C ARG A 69 -15.72 -8.81 -8.80
N ALA A 70 -15.34 -9.84 -9.54
CA ALA A 70 -14.76 -11.05 -8.97
C ALA A 70 -13.43 -10.75 -8.25
N LEU A 71 -12.58 -9.90 -8.81
CA LEU A 71 -11.33 -9.47 -8.18
C LEU A 71 -11.60 -8.75 -6.86
N GLY A 72 -12.58 -7.85 -6.84
CA GLY A 72 -12.98 -7.14 -5.61
C GLY A 72 -13.39 -8.11 -4.50
N ARG A 73 -14.21 -9.12 -4.83
CA ARG A 73 -14.60 -10.19 -3.90
C ARG A 73 -13.37 -10.92 -3.33
N VAL A 74 -12.45 -11.36 -4.18
CA VAL A 74 -11.23 -12.06 -3.78
C VAL A 74 -10.39 -11.19 -2.84
N HIS A 75 -10.16 -9.94 -3.20
CA HIS A 75 -9.39 -9.01 -2.38
C HIS A 75 -10.03 -8.79 -1.01
N ALA A 76 -11.34 -8.63 -0.93
CA ALA A 76 -12.03 -8.44 0.34
C ALA A 76 -11.92 -9.66 1.26
N GLN A 77 -12.03 -10.85 0.70
CA GLN A 77 -11.95 -12.08 1.47
C GLN A 77 -10.54 -12.38 1.98
N GLU A 78 -9.51 -12.01 1.22
CA GLU A 78 -8.13 -12.39 1.52
C GLU A 78 -7.30 -11.28 2.18
N ARG A 79 -7.62 -9.99 1.95
CA ARG A 79 -6.76 -8.88 2.38
C ARG A 79 -7.47 -7.57 2.73
N TYR A 80 -8.73 -7.62 3.12
CA TYR A 80 -9.50 -6.39 3.40
C TYR A 80 -8.85 -5.48 4.44
N PHE A 81 -8.23 -6.06 5.48
CA PHE A 81 -7.61 -5.27 6.53
C PHE A 81 -6.42 -4.45 6.01
N GLU A 82 -5.59 -5.04 5.17
CA GLU A 82 -4.45 -4.35 4.53
C GLU A 82 -4.93 -3.24 3.60
N MET A 83 -6.00 -3.48 2.84
CA MET A 83 -6.63 -2.46 1.99
C MET A 83 -7.14 -1.30 2.84
N ASP A 84 -7.81 -1.59 3.97
CA ASP A 84 -8.31 -0.58 4.92
C ASP A 84 -7.16 0.21 5.56
N LEU A 85 -6.04 -0.43 5.88
CA LEU A 85 -4.85 0.26 6.37
C LEU A 85 -4.29 1.23 5.33
N MET A 86 -4.20 0.82 4.06
CA MET A 86 -3.65 1.68 3.00
C MET A 86 -4.51 2.92 2.78
N ARG A 87 -5.84 2.78 2.59
CA ARG A 87 -6.73 3.93 2.41
C ARG A 87 -6.70 4.87 3.61
N ARG A 88 -6.65 4.32 4.85
CA ARG A 88 -6.58 5.11 6.08
C ARG A 88 -5.24 5.80 6.26
N SER A 89 -4.15 5.15 5.87
CA SER A 89 -2.82 5.76 5.88
C SER A 89 -2.81 7.01 5.00
N ALA A 90 -3.25 6.90 3.75
CA ALA A 90 -3.32 8.06 2.86
C ALA A 90 -4.27 9.16 3.35
N ALA A 91 -5.41 8.77 3.92
CA ALA A 91 -6.42 9.73 4.40
C ALA A 91 -6.08 10.37 5.77
N GLY A 92 -5.08 9.84 6.50
CA GLY A 92 -4.81 10.22 7.88
C GLY A 92 -5.93 9.80 8.84
N GLU A 93 -6.35 8.54 8.77
CA GLU A 93 -7.50 7.98 9.51
C GLU A 93 -7.14 6.70 10.30
N LEU A 94 -5.84 6.43 10.49
CA LEU A 94 -5.37 5.24 11.23
C LEU A 94 -5.79 5.28 12.71
N SER A 95 -5.93 6.47 13.30
CA SER A 95 -6.35 6.62 14.69
C SER A 95 -7.77 6.12 14.96
N ALA A 96 -8.61 6.00 13.95
CA ALA A 96 -9.91 5.36 14.07
C ALA A 96 -9.81 3.85 14.42
N LEU A 97 -8.71 3.19 14.06
CA LEU A 97 -8.43 1.79 14.40
C LEU A 97 -7.52 1.66 15.63
N PHE A 98 -6.49 2.50 15.74
CA PHE A 98 -5.40 2.34 16.70
C PHE A 98 -5.42 3.38 17.84
N GLY A 99 -6.39 4.28 17.83
CA GLY A 99 -6.53 5.30 18.86
C GLY A 99 -5.36 6.29 18.91
N PRO A 100 -4.99 6.78 20.10
CA PRO A 100 -4.01 7.85 20.26
C PRO A 100 -2.63 7.57 19.65
N LYS A 101 -2.25 6.30 19.53
CA LYS A 101 -0.93 5.89 18.99
C LYS A 101 -0.73 6.29 17.53
N ALA A 102 -1.81 6.46 16.76
CA ALA A 102 -1.73 6.81 15.34
C ALA A 102 -2.01 8.30 15.04
N ILE A 103 -2.32 9.13 16.05
CA ILE A 103 -2.69 10.53 15.85
C ILE A 103 -1.58 11.33 15.14
N ASP A 104 -0.33 11.13 15.49
CA ASP A 104 0.76 11.90 14.88
C ASP A 104 1.02 11.47 13.42
N ALA A 105 0.82 10.19 13.09
CA ALA A 105 0.84 9.73 11.71
C ALA A 105 -0.32 10.36 10.92
N ASP A 106 -1.53 10.35 11.47
CA ASP A 106 -2.70 10.96 10.84
C ASP A 106 -2.51 12.46 10.60
N LYS A 107 -1.96 13.20 11.58
CA LYS A 107 -1.69 14.63 11.42
C LYS A 107 -0.75 14.92 10.26
N ARG A 108 0.32 14.14 10.10
CA ARG A 108 1.25 14.29 8.97
C ARG A 108 0.54 14.12 7.62
N MET A 109 -0.31 13.11 7.50
CA MET A 109 -1.02 12.86 6.24
C MET A 109 -2.18 13.83 5.99
N ARG A 110 -2.86 14.33 7.03
CA ARG A 110 -4.01 15.24 6.90
C ARG A 110 -3.68 16.59 6.32
N VAL A 111 -2.44 17.06 6.38
CA VAL A 111 -2.02 18.32 5.73
C VAL A 111 -2.21 18.24 4.21
N HIS A 112 -2.08 17.05 3.62
CA HIS A 112 -2.26 16.83 2.19
C HIS A 112 -3.73 16.80 1.76
N ARG A 113 -4.67 16.57 2.70
CA ARG A 113 -6.12 16.51 2.47
C ARG A 113 -6.52 15.54 1.36
N LEU A 114 -5.83 14.37 1.26
CA LEU A 114 -5.98 13.46 0.13
C LEU A 114 -7.41 12.95 -0.02
N ARG A 115 -8.13 12.58 1.05
CA ARG A 115 -9.52 12.15 0.96
C ARG A 115 -10.42 13.23 0.34
N ALA A 116 -10.42 14.43 0.88
CA ALA A 116 -11.27 15.51 0.37
C ALA A 116 -10.93 15.88 -1.09
N ARG A 117 -9.64 15.86 -1.45
CA ARG A 117 -9.19 16.12 -2.83
C ARG A 117 -9.60 15.00 -3.78
N THR A 118 -9.50 13.74 -3.34
CA THR A 118 -9.94 12.58 -4.11
C THR A 118 -11.44 12.62 -4.35
N GLU A 119 -12.24 12.87 -3.31
CA GLU A 119 -13.70 12.95 -3.43
C GLU A 119 -14.14 14.08 -4.37
N ALA A 120 -13.51 15.25 -4.26
CA ALA A 120 -13.81 16.40 -5.13
C ALA A 120 -13.44 16.15 -6.60
N ASN A 121 -12.46 15.28 -6.89
CA ASN A 121 -11.95 15.02 -8.23
C ASN A 121 -12.16 13.57 -8.69
N LEU A 122 -13.06 12.83 -8.06
CA LEU A 122 -13.21 11.39 -8.26
C LEU A 122 -13.44 11.03 -9.73
N GLN A 123 -14.31 11.74 -10.45
CA GLN A 123 -14.59 11.47 -11.85
C GLN A 123 -13.36 11.64 -12.74
N ALA A 124 -12.57 12.68 -12.50
CA ALA A 124 -11.33 12.91 -13.24
C ALA A 124 -10.27 11.84 -12.91
N ALA A 125 -10.19 11.41 -11.66
CA ALA A 125 -9.26 10.37 -11.22
C ALA A 125 -9.61 8.98 -11.81
N LEU A 126 -10.89 8.68 -11.97
CA LEU A 126 -11.34 7.40 -12.54
C LEU A 126 -11.26 7.39 -14.07
N GLY A 127 -11.43 8.53 -14.74
CA GLY A 127 -11.48 8.62 -16.20
C GLY A 127 -12.46 7.61 -16.79
N ASP A 128 -12.03 6.89 -17.82
CA ASP A 128 -12.83 5.86 -18.52
C ASP A 128 -13.02 4.57 -17.69
N ASN A 129 -12.26 4.41 -16.60
CA ASN A 129 -12.32 3.20 -15.76
C ASN A 129 -13.45 3.21 -14.73
N GLY A 130 -14.31 4.23 -14.70
CA GLY A 130 -15.37 4.38 -13.71
C GLY A 130 -16.29 3.18 -13.55
N THR A 131 -16.63 2.49 -14.66
CA THR A 131 -17.47 1.28 -14.61
C THR A 131 -16.73 0.09 -13.99
N ALA A 132 -15.48 -0.13 -14.37
CA ALA A 132 -14.64 -1.18 -13.83
C ALA A 132 -14.39 -1.00 -12.32
N VAL A 133 -14.11 0.24 -11.89
CA VAL A 133 -13.92 0.56 -10.46
C VAL A 133 -15.21 0.38 -9.67
N ARG A 134 -16.38 0.77 -10.19
CA ARG A 134 -17.66 0.51 -9.50
C ARG A 134 -17.90 -0.99 -9.34
N ALA A 135 -17.70 -1.78 -10.40
CA ALA A 135 -17.82 -3.23 -10.31
C ALA A 135 -16.87 -3.85 -9.26
N TYR A 136 -15.64 -3.36 -9.21
CA TYR A 136 -14.67 -3.76 -8.19
C TYR A 136 -15.16 -3.41 -6.76
N VAL A 137 -15.65 -2.19 -6.53
CA VAL A 137 -16.19 -1.74 -5.24
C VAL A 137 -17.36 -2.62 -4.79
N ASP A 138 -18.28 -2.91 -5.69
CA ASP A 138 -19.41 -3.81 -5.41
C ASP A 138 -18.88 -5.20 -4.98
N GLY A 139 -17.95 -5.75 -5.75
CA GLY A 139 -17.33 -7.04 -5.43
C GLY A 139 -16.61 -7.05 -4.08
N VAL A 140 -15.89 -5.97 -3.74
CA VAL A 140 -15.25 -5.83 -2.40
C VAL A 140 -16.28 -5.88 -1.30
N ASN A 141 -17.37 -5.12 -1.41
CA ASN A 141 -18.39 -5.06 -0.38
C ASN A 141 -19.18 -6.37 -0.25
N GLU A 142 -19.47 -7.04 -1.37
CA GLU A 142 -20.09 -8.37 -1.39
C GLU A 142 -19.16 -9.42 -0.77
N GLY A 143 -17.87 -9.43 -1.16
CA GLY A 143 -16.89 -10.37 -0.59
C GLY A 143 -16.67 -10.19 0.90
N LEU A 144 -16.74 -8.95 1.40
CA LEU A 144 -16.67 -8.66 2.82
C LEU A 144 -17.94 -9.13 3.56
N ALA A 145 -19.12 -8.97 2.95
CA ALA A 145 -20.39 -9.38 3.53
C ALA A 145 -20.56 -10.90 3.59
N ASP A 146 -19.92 -11.63 2.66
CA ASP A 146 -19.99 -13.10 2.62
C ASP A 146 -19.15 -13.81 3.71
N LEU A 147 -18.24 -13.10 4.36
CA LEU A 147 -17.48 -13.68 5.46
C LEU A 147 -18.42 -13.93 6.66
N SER A 148 -18.47 -15.17 7.16
CA SER A 148 -19.29 -15.54 8.33
C SER A 148 -18.89 -14.76 9.58
N VAL A 149 -17.64 -14.38 9.68
CA VAL A 149 -17.07 -13.55 10.75
C VAL A 149 -16.17 -12.51 10.09
N ARG A 150 -16.24 -11.26 10.56
CA ARG A 150 -15.36 -10.19 10.08
C ARG A 150 -13.88 -10.61 10.16
N PRO A 151 -12.98 -10.08 9.31
CA PRO A 151 -11.57 -10.44 9.30
C PRO A 151 -10.95 -10.37 10.70
N TRP A 152 -10.11 -11.33 11.05
CA TRP A 152 -9.60 -11.56 12.41
C TRP A 152 -8.97 -10.32 13.05
N ALA A 153 -8.31 -9.47 12.26
CA ALA A 153 -7.70 -8.25 12.74
C ALA A 153 -8.73 -7.30 13.39
N TYR A 154 -9.94 -7.21 12.81
CA TYR A 154 -11.02 -6.42 13.40
C TYR A 154 -11.61 -7.05 14.66
N LEU A 155 -11.54 -8.38 14.83
CA LEU A 155 -11.89 -9.03 16.08
C LEU A 155 -10.93 -8.61 17.19
N LEU A 156 -9.63 -8.61 16.89
CA LEU A 156 -8.58 -8.21 17.81
C LEU A 156 -8.70 -6.73 18.22
N LEU A 157 -8.97 -5.86 17.26
CA LEU A 157 -9.16 -4.43 17.48
C LEU A 157 -10.54 -4.08 18.06
N ARG A 158 -11.48 -5.03 18.14
CA ARG A 158 -12.89 -4.83 18.55
C ARG A 158 -13.58 -3.76 17.70
N GLN A 159 -13.22 -3.69 16.42
CA GLN A 159 -13.77 -2.77 15.42
C GLN A 159 -14.57 -3.52 14.36
N SER A 160 -15.32 -2.80 13.55
CA SER A 160 -15.99 -3.34 12.37
C SER A 160 -15.39 -2.72 11.11
N PRO A 161 -15.19 -3.52 10.05
CA PRO A 161 -14.77 -2.99 8.77
C PRO A 161 -15.83 -2.01 8.24
N GLN A 162 -15.37 -0.91 7.63
CA GLN A 162 -16.25 0.04 6.95
C GLN A 162 -16.35 -0.34 5.47
N PRO A 163 -17.50 -0.17 4.82
CA PRO A 163 -17.63 -0.45 3.40
C PRO A 163 -16.58 0.26 2.55
N TRP A 164 -16.22 -0.35 1.43
CA TRP A 164 -15.29 0.21 0.45
C TRP A 164 -16.01 1.19 -0.48
N GLN A 165 -15.37 2.30 -0.80
CA GLN A 165 -15.86 3.31 -1.74
C GLN A 165 -14.89 3.46 -2.92
N ALA A 166 -15.36 4.02 -4.02
CA ALA A 166 -14.51 4.24 -5.20
C ALA A 166 -13.31 5.16 -4.89
N SER A 167 -13.50 6.16 -4.03
CA SER A 167 -12.43 7.03 -3.54
C SER A 167 -11.35 6.26 -2.76
N ASP A 168 -11.69 5.15 -2.11
CA ASP A 168 -10.74 4.34 -1.36
C ASP A 168 -9.75 3.61 -2.27
N SER A 169 -10.18 3.22 -3.48
CA SER A 169 -9.28 2.66 -4.50
C SER A 169 -8.23 3.68 -4.95
N VAL A 170 -8.64 4.94 -5.13
CA VAL A 170 -7.71 6.03 -5.44
C VAL A 170 -6.76 6.31 -4.27
N LEU A 171 -7.28 6.32 -3.03
CA LEU A 171 -6.48 6.51 -1.82
C LEU A 171 -5.44 5.41 -1.63
N THR A 172 -5.74 4.17 -2.01
CA THR A 172 -4.75 3.07 -1.97
C THR A 172 -3.56 3.37 -2.88
N GLY A 173 -3.80 3.86 -4.10
CA GLY A 173 -2.74 4.31 -5.00
C GLY A 173 -1.96 5.51 -4.44
N LEU A 174 -2.66 6.46 -3.82
CA LEU A 174 -2.03 7.62 -3.18
C LEU A 174 -1.23 7.25 -1.93
N ALA A 175 -1.60 6.18 -1.21
CA ALA A 175 -0.78 5.66 -0.11
C ALA A 175 0.59 5.21 -0.61
N MET A 176 0.61 4.45 -1.71
CA MET A 176 1.86 4.03 -2.34
C MET A 176 2.66 5.21 -2.88
N TYR A 177 1.97 6.18 -3.53
CA TYR A 177 2.63 7.40 -3.98
C TYR A 177 3.29 8.16 -2.83
N ALA A 178 2.60 8.31 -1.69
CA ALA A 178 3.16 8.97 -0.51
C ALA A 178 4.35 8.20 0.10
N ASP A 179 4.32 6.87 0.05
CA ASP A 179 5.43 6.02 0.52
C ASP A 179 6.70 6.19 -0.33
N LEU A 180 6.54 6.46 -1.64
CA LEU A 180 7.63 6.68 -2.58
C LEU A 180 8.13 8.14 -2.65
N GLN A 181 7.40 9.06 -2.04
CA GLN A 181 7.75 10.48 -1.99
C GLN A 181 8.17 10.86 -0.56
N ASP A 182 8.49 12.12 -0.35
CA ASP A 182 8.73 12.70 0.99
C ASP A 182 7.46 13.37 1.53
N PRO A 183 6.49 12.59 2.08
CA PRO A 183 5.20 13.13 2.55
C PRO A 183 5.35 14.03 3.79
N GLY A 184 6.49 13.98 4.46
CA GLY A 184 6.82 14.82 5.59
C GLY A 184 7.51 16.12 5.21
N ASN A 185 7.77 16.36 3.91
CA ASN A 185 8.53 17.49 3.39
C ASN A 185 9.88 17.69 4.10
N GLN A 186 10.56 16.58 4.41
CA GLN A 186 11.81 16.64 5.17
C GLN A 186 12.92 17.34 4.37
N THR A 187 12.96 17.11 3.07
CA THR A 187 13.94 17.75 2.17
C THR A 187 13.74 19.26 2.12
N GLU A 188 12.51 19.74 1.89
CA GLU A 188 12.21 21.17 1.86
C GLU A 188 12.41 21.85 3.22
N LEU A 189 12.06 21.15 4.31
CA LEU A 189 12.31 21.64 5.66
C LEU A 189 13.81 21.73 5.96
N ALA A 190 14.60 20.73 5.54
CA ALA A 190 16.05 20.76 5.69
C ALA A 190 16.67 21.91 4.87
N LEU A 191 16.30 22.04 3.61
CA LEU A 191 16.74 23.15 2.74
C LEU A 191 16.35 24.52 3.30
N SER A 192 15.13 24.65 3.83
CA SER A 192 14.68 25.89 4.48
C SER A 192 15.53 26.25 5.70
N ARG A 193 15.88 25.27 6.53
CA ARG A 193 16.75 25.48 7.70
C ARG A 193 18.18 25.81 7.28
N ILE A 194 18.71 25.11 6.29
CA ILE A 194 20.05 25.37 5.72
C ILE A 194 20.09 26.80 5.16
N ARG A 195 19.09 27.22 4.38
CA ARG A 195 18.99 28.56 3.82
C ARG A 195 19.07 29.67 4.85
N ALA A 196 18.56 29.43 6.06
CA ALA A 196 18.56 30.42 7.14
C ALA A 196 19.93 30.61 7.80
N VAL A 197 20.88 29.67 7.63
CA VAL A 197 22.13 29.64 8.40
C VAL A 197 23.41 29.63 7.55
N VAL A 198 23.30 29.36 6.24
CA VAL A 198 24.48 29.34 5.34
C VAL A 198 24.52 30.56 4.42
N PRO A 199 25.70 30.95 3.91
CA PRO A 199 25.81 32.00 2.88
C PRO A 199 24.99 31.67 1.64
N PRO A 200 24.39 32.66 0.94
CA PRO A 200 23.57 32.42 -0.25
C PRO A 200 24.28 31.62 -1.35
N ALA A 201 25.57 31.85 -1.55
CA ALA A 201 26.36 31.11 -2.55
C ALA A 201 26.50 29.62 -2.20
N LEU A 202 26.66 29.30 -0.91
CA LEU A 202 26.67 27.90 -0.46
C LEU A 202 25.28 27.25 -0.56
N TYR A 203 24.22 27.99 -0.23
CA TYR A 203 22.87 27.50 -0.40
C TYR A 203 22.54 27.17 -1.86
N ALA A 204 22.93 28.06 -2.79
CA ALA A 204 22.73 27.84 -4.22
C ALA A 204 23.43 26.58 -4.73
N LEU A 205 24.61 26.27 -4.19
CA LEU A 205 25.33 25.04 -4.51
C LEU A 205 24.64 23.79 -3.94
N ILE A 206 24.17 23.85 -2.68
CA ILE A 206 23.51 22.71 -2.00
C ILE A 206 22.12 22.43 -2.59
N ALA A 207 21.37 23.47 -2.92
CA ALA A 207 20.00 23.36 -3.40
C ALA A 207 19.90 23.22 -4.93
N HIS A 208 21.03 23.15 -5.64
CA HIS A 208 21.03 22.96 -7.08
C HIS A 208 20.54 21.51 -7.39
N ASP A 209 19.62 21.44 -8.33
CA ASP A 209 19.06 20.17 -8.78
C ASP A 209 19.53 19.91 -10.22
N GLY A 210 20.36 18.89 -10.37
CA GLY A 210 20.88 18.49 -11.66
C GLY A 210 22.42 18.49 -11.76
N THR A 211 22.91 17.73 -12.72
CA THR A 211 24.32 17.59 -13.06
C THR A 211 24.49 17.46 -14.59
N GLU A 212 25.72 17.55 -15.08
CA GLU A 212 26.05 17.27 -16.48
C GLU A 212 25.83 15.78 -16.86
N TRP A 213 25.68 14.90 -15.88
CA TRP A 213 25.48 13.48 -16.08
C TRP A 213 24.01 13.10 -16.19
N ASP A 214 23.07 14.04 -15.98
CA ASP A 214 21.67 13.78 -16.06
C ASP A 214 21.24 13.51 -17.51
N ALA A 215 20.37 12.52 -17.68
CA ALA A 215 19.75 12.18 -18.94
C ALA A 215 18.21 12.32 -18.81
N PRO A 216 17.67 13.55 -18.82
CA PRO A 216 16.25 13.76 -18.65
C PRO A 216 15.45 13.14 -19.79
N LEU A 217 14.27 12.57 -19.47
CA LEU A 217 13.35 12.04 -20.48
C LEU A 217 12.75 13.15 -21.37
N PHE A 218 12.67 14.37 -20.85
CA PHE A 218 12.15 15.55 -21.55
C PHE A 218 12.99 16.77 -21.21
N GLY A 219 13.24 17.62 -22.21
CA GLY A 219 14.03 18.85 -22.05
C GLY A 219 15.54 18.59 -22.07
N GLU A 220 16.29 19.62 -21.72
CA GLU A 220 17.74 19.59 -21.66
C GLU A 220 18.21 19.38 -20.22
N PRO A 221 19.42 18.78 -20.01
CA PRO A 221 20.04 18.69 -18.68
C PRO A 221 20.17 20.06 -18.02
N THR A 222 19.91 20.17 -16.73
CA THR A 222 20.12 21.41 -15.97
C THR A 222 21.61 21.79 -15.89
N GLY A 223 22.49 20.79 -15.99
CA GLY A 223 23.91 20.96 -15.85
C GLY A 223 24.39 21.07 -14.39
N ASN A 224 25.68 21.27 -14.23
CA ASN A 224 26.31 21.39 -12.90
C ASN A 224 26.02 22.76 -12.25
N ALA A 225 25.95 22.76 -10.91
CA ALA A 225 25.93 24.00 -10.14
C ALA A 225 27.17 24.87 -10.46
N ALA A 226 26.96 26.16 -10.64
CA ALA A 226 28.07 27.10 -10.74
C ALA A 226 28.84 27.15 -9.40
N LEU A 227 30.15 26.87 -9.45
CA LEU A 227 30.99 26.97 -8.26
C LEU A 227 31.21 28.45 -7.95
N PRO A 228 30.90 28.93 -6.73
CA PRO A 228 31.18 30.28 -6.31
C PRO A 228 32.71 30.49 -6.19
N ASP A 229 33.17 31.69 -6.50
CA ASP A 229 34.58 32.03 -6.28
C ASP A 229 34.88 32.23 -4.77
N ALA A 230 36.18 32.26 -4.42
CA ALA A 230 36.63 32.36 -3.03
C ALA A 230 36.20 33.67 -2.32
N SER A 231 35.85 34.72 -3.09
CA SER A 231 35.32 35.96 -2.52
C SER A 231 33.85 35.86 -2.11
N GLN A 232 33.11 34.98 -2.76
CA GLN A 232 31.69 34.67 -2.46
C GLN A 232 31.54 33.59 -1.43
N LEU A 233 32.43 32.57 -1.44
CA LEU A 233 32.39 31.45 -0.52
C LEU A 233 33.80 30.90 -0.25
N ASP A 234 34.36 31.17 0.93
CA ASP A 234 35.56 30.54 1.43
C ASP A 234 35.25 29.53 2.50
N LEU A 235 35.24 28.23 2.13
CA LEU A 235 34.91 27.12 3.03
C LEU A 235 35.82 27.03 4.26
N ARG A 236 37.06 27.62 4.15
CA ARG A 236 38.01 27.64 5.29
C ARG A 236 37.55 28.56 6.42
N THR A 237 36.66 29.50 6.11
CA THR A 237 36.07 30.42 7.11
C THR A 237 34.82 29.89 7.79
N LEU A 238 34.22 28.82 7.27
CA LEU A 238 33.05 28.19 7.84
C LEU A 238 33.47 27.39 9.09
N LYS A 239 33.02 27.88 10.27
CA LYS A 239 33.16 27.16 11.52
C LYS A 239 32.12 26.05 11.56
N GLY A 240 32.40 24.92 10.94
CA GLY A 240 31.55 23.72 11.06
C GLY A 240 31.73 23.07 12.44
N LYS A 241 30.64 22.75 13.11
CA LYS A 241 30.67 21.66 14.09
C LYS A 241 30.70 20.37 13.28
N THR A 242 31.68 19.49 13.58
CA THR A 242 31.61 18.10 13.14
C THR A 242 30.29 17.52 13.61
N GLY A 243 29.31 17.42 12.69
CA GLY A 243 28.06 16.71 12.94
C GLY A 243 28.37 15.23 13.16
N THR A 244 27.64 14.59 14.03
CA THR A 244 27.51 13.11 14.02
C THR A 244 27.07 12.70 12.63
N GLU A 245 27.76 11.74 12.00
CA GLU A 245 27.29 11.09 10.80
C GLU A 245 25.84 10.66 11.04
N GLN A 246 24.92 11.21 10.30
CA GLN A 246 23.56 10.71 10.26
C GLN A 246 23.64 9.47 9.36
N GLU A 247 23.18 8.32 9.87
CA GLU A 247 22.99 7.15 9.02
C GLU A 247 22.14 7.58 7.82
N GLU A 248 22.67 7.39 6.63
CA GLU A 248 21.92 7.56 5.39
C GLU A 248 20.70 6.61 5.50
N GLY A 249 19.51 7.17 5.46
CA GLY A 249 18.29 6.37 5.38
C GLY A 249 18.33 5.52 4.12
N ASP A 250 17.69 4.36 4.14
CA ASP A 250 17.57 3.49 2.99
C ASP A 250 17.07 4.29 1.78
N VAL A 251 17.85 4.29 0.70
CA VAL A 251 17.45 4.91 -0.56
C VAL A 251 16.41 4.02 -1.20
N ILE A 252 15.16 4.49 -1.23
CA ILE A 252 14.06 3.82 -1.92
C ILE A 252 14.29 3.97 -3.42
N GLY A 253 14.29 2.86 -4.14
CA GLY A 253 14.47 2.84 -5.58
C GLY A 253 13.73 1.68 -6.22
N SER A 254 13.89 1.54 -7.53
CA SER A 254 13.37 0.41 -8.30
C SER A 254 14.21 0.25 -9.56
N ASN A 255 14.38 -0.98 -10.01
CA ASN A 255 15.05 -1.27 -11.27
C ASN A 255 14.08 -1.95 -12.23
N ASN A 256 14.19 -1.64 -13.51
CA ASN A 256 13.61 -2.48 -14.54
C ASN A 256 14.59 -2.65 -15.71
N PHE A 257 14.53 -3.78 -16.37
CA PHE A 257 15.31 -4.02 -17.56
C PHE A 257 14.62 -5.03 -18.48
N ALA A 258 14.95 -4.95 -19.77
CA ALA A 258 14.52 -5.90 -20.76
C ALA A 258 15.73 -6.40 -21.57
N VAL A 259 15.77 -7.71 -21.83
CA VAL A 259 16.77 -8.35 -22.66
C VAL A 259 16.08 -8.94 -23.89
N ALA A 260 16.50 -8.53 -25.08
CA ALA A 260 15.95 -9.05 -26.32
C ALA A 260 16.22 -10.54 -26.48
N GLY A 261 15.29 -11.29 -27.09
CA GLY A 261 15.42 -12.72 -27.30
C GLY A 261 16.68 -13.14 -28.06
N ALA A 262 17.23 -12.26 -28.91
CA ALA A 262 18.48 -12.50 -29.60
C ALA A 262 19.70 -12.66 -28.66
N LEU A 263 19.61 -12.18 -27.43
CA LEU A 263 20.64 -12.27 -26.40
C LEU A 263 20.39 -13.36 -25.37
N THR A 264 19.34 -14.17 -25.53
CA THR A 264 18.97 -15.24 -24.61
C THR A 264 19.22 -16.61 -25.26
N ALA A 265 19.45 -17.63 -24.43
CA ALA A 265 19.77 -18.99 -24.92
C ALA A 265 18.61 -19.66 -25.66
N ASP A 266 17.36 -19.33 -25.34
CA ASP A 266 16.15 -19.93 -25.87
C ASP A 266 15.33 -19.01 -26.80
N GLY A 267 15.85 -17.84 -27.12
CA GLY A 267 15.22 -16.87 -28.03
C GLY A 267 14.04 -16.09 -27.44
N ARG A 268 13.69 -16.29 -26.13
CA ARG A 268 12.63 -15.54 -25.46
C ARG A 268 13.17 -14.27 -24.85
N ALA A 269 12.44 -13.15 -25.00
CA ALA A 269 12.74 -11.94 -24.27
C ALA A 269 12.58 -12.14 -22.74
N ILE A 270 13.47 -11.49 -21.98
CA ILE A 270 13.37 -11.43 -20.51
C ILE A 270 13.00 -10.00 -20.14
N VAL A 271 11.97 -9.86 -19.33
CA VAL A 271 11.59 -8.57 -18.71
C VAL A 271 11.63 -8.77 -17.20
N ALA A 272 12.30 -7.88 -16.52
CA ALA A 272 12.37 -7.85 -15.06
C ALA A 272 11.98 -6.47 -14.54
N ASP A 273 11.08 -6.47 -13.56
CA ASP A 273 10.66 -5.30 -12.80
C ASP A 273 10.95 -5.59 -11.34
N ASP A 274 11.93 -4.89 -10.78
CA ASP A 274 12.40 -5.07 -9.41
C ASP A 274 12.08 -3.83 -8.58
N MET A 275 11.03 -3.94 -7.78
CA MET A 275 10.56 -2.87 -6.90
C MET A 275 11.20 -3.03 -5.52
N HIS A 276 12.03 -2.10 -5.12
CA HIS A 276 12.71 -2.09 -3.83
C HIS A 276 11.77 -1.60 -2.73
N LEU A 277 10.72 -2.37 -2.43
CA LEU A 277 9.74 -2.10 -1.39
C LEU A 277 9.95 -3.05 -0.22
N GLY A 278 9.52 -2.62 0.97
CA GLY A 278 9.63 -3.43 2.18
C GLY A 278 8.89 -4.77 2.06
N LEU A 279 9.54 -5.85 2.46
CA LEU A 279 8.96 -7.19 2.50
C LEU A 279 8.07 -7.34 3.73
N ARG A 280 6.84 -7.75 3.53
CA ARG A 280 5.85 -8.02 4.59
C ARG A 280 4.90 -9.15 4.19
N ALA A 281 4.18 -9.70 5.14
CA ALA A 281 3.13 -10.68 4.91
C ALA A 281 1.78 -10.15 5.46
N PRO A 282 0.74 -10.01 4.62
CA PRO A 282 0.78 -10.19 3.17
C PRO A 282 1.62 -9.12 2.47
N GLY A 283 2.17 -9.44 1.30
CA GLY A 283 2.90 -8.51 0.45
C GLY A 283 2.02 -7.36 -0.05
N LEU A 284 2.63 -6.25 -0.48
CA LEU A 284 1.91 -5.10 -1.05
C LEU A 284 1.14 -5.54 -2.31
N TRP A 285 1.77 -6.32 -3.17
CA TRP A 285 1.21 -6.77 -4.43
C TRP A 285 0.37 -8.04 -4.27
N PHE A 286 -0.74 -8.07 -5.02
CA PHE A 286 -1.54 -9.28 -5.19
C PHE A 286 -1.32 -9.81 -6.60
N ARG A 287 -0.83 -11.05 -6.71
CA ARG A 287 -0.60 -11.68 -8.01
C ARG A 287 -1.89 -12.30 -8.52
N VAL A 288 -2.38 -11.81 -9.66
CA VAL A 288 -3.60 -12.27 -10.29
C VAL A 288 -3.44 -12.30 -11.82
N ARG A 289 -4.13 -13.24 -12.46
CA ARG A 289 -4.31 -13.28 -13.91
C ARG A 289 -5.77 -13.02 -14.23
N LEU A 290 -6.03 -11.99 -15.00
CA LEU A 290 -7.37 -11.66 -15.49
C LEU A 290 -7.51 -12.11 -16.95
N ARG A 291 -8.59 -12.83 -17.26
CA ARG A 291 -8.95 -13.31 -18.61
C ARG A 291 -10.36 -12.88 -18.93
N TYR A 292 -10.51 -11.98 -19.87
CA TYR A 292 -11.80 -11.51 -20.41
C TYR A 292 -11.61 -11.06 -21.85
N PRO A 293 -12.66 -11.04 -22.68
CA PRO A 293 -12.60 -10.48 -24.04
C PRO A 293 -12.30 -8.98 -24.01
N ASP A 294 -11.61 -8.51 -25.07
CA ASP A 294 -11.37 -7.08 -25.31
C ASP A 294 -12.66 -6.33 -25.63
#